data_e91ac4ddb1de2c6f3efd523a691a43d7
#
_entry.id   e91ac4ddb1de2c6f3efd523a691a43d7
#
_cell.length_a   1.000
_cell.length_b   1.000
_cell.length_c   1.000
_cell.angle_alpha   90.00
_cell.angle_beta   90.00
_cell.angle_gamma   90.00
#
_symmetry.space_group_name_H-M   'P 1'
#
loop_
_entity.id
_entity.type
_entity.pdbx_description
1 polymer ?
#
loop_
_entity_poly.entity_id
_entity_poly.type
_entity_poly.pdbx_seq_one_letter_code
_entity_poly.pdbx_strand_id
1 'polypeptide(L)'
;MYTQNQLSTLRKLSRLLTVTLFEPQIPPNTGNIARLCGANGVKLDLVGNLGFDMEDKYLKRAGLDYWNHIDWEHFPNLDNYCKTTFKNNFHLLTTKSNKSYTERVYRKNDFLIFGSETAGISDSILHAHPDNMCTIPMKNENIRSLNLATSVGIVLYEALRQITVSYTHLRAHET
;
A
#
# COMPACT_ATOMS: atom_id res chain seq x y z
N MET A 1 29.21 -10.90 10.02
CA MET A 1 27.97 -10.46 10.73
C MET A 1 27.62 -9.09 10.15
N TYR A 2 26.45 -8.93 9.52
CA TYR A 2 26.05 -7.64 8.92
C TYR A 2 25.69 -6.65 10.00
N THR A 3 26.06 -5.36 9.83
CA THR A 3 25.64 -4.29 10.74
C THR A 3 24.15 -3.97 10.57
N GLN A 4 23.53 -3.32 11.55
CA GLN A 4 22.13 -2.89 11.49
C GLN A 4 21.85 -2.04 10.24
N ASN A 5 22.79 -1.16 9.84
CA ASN A 5 22.70 -0.34 8.62
C ASN A 5 22.80 -1.19 7.35
N GLN A 6 23.64 -2.21 7.31
CA GLN A 6 23.73 -3.11 6.17
C GLN A 6 22.46 -3.98 6.05
N LEU A 7 21.89 -4.45 7.18
CA LEU A 7 20.62 -5.18 7.18
C LEU A 7 19.45 -4.28 6.74
N SER A 8 19.42 -3.01 7.14
CA SER A 8 18.39 -2.06 6.68
C SER A 8 18.49 -1.77 5.18
N THR A 9 19.71 -1.67 4.67
CA THR A 9 19.98 -1.48 3.23
C THR A 9 19.61 -2.73 2.43
N LEU A 10 19.94 -3.92 2.91
CA LEU A 10 19.56 -5.19 2.28
C LEU A 10 18.04 -5.40 2.30
N ARG A 11 17.34 -5.03 3.39
CA ARG A 11 15.88 -5.02 3.46
C ARG A 11 15.27 -4.02 2.46
N LYS A 12 15.86 -2.85 2.26
CA LYS A 12 15.44 -1.88 1.23
C LYS A 12 15.62 -2.44 -0.19
N LEU A 13 16.70 -3.16 -0.46
CA LEU A 13 16.99 -3.76 -1.76
C LEU A 13 16.10 -4.96 -2.11
N SER A 14 15.45 -5.58 -1.12
CA SER A 14 14.59 -6.75 -1.29
C SER A 14 13.10 -6.45 -1.26
N ARG A 15 12.68 -5.19 -1.11
CA ARG A 15 11.26 -4.82 -1.03
C ARG A 15 10.54 -5.14 -2.32
N LEU A 16 9.46 -5.91 -2.20
CA LEU A 16 8.59 -6.20 -3.34
C LEU A 16 7.75 -4.97 -3.69
N LEU A 17 7.06 -4.41 -2.69
CA LEU A 17 6.13 -3.27 -2.81
C LEU A 17 6.08 -2.51 -1.48
N THR A 18 5.51 -1.31 -1.52
CA THR A 18 5.08 -0.57 -0.33
C THR A 18 3.58 -0.29 -0.43
N VAL A 19 2.83 -0.72 0.57
CA VAL A 19 1.44 -0.28 0.78
C VAL A 19 1.47 1.01 1.59
N THR A 20 0.81 2.04 1.10
CA THR A 20 0.73 3.35 1.76
C THR A 20 -0.72 3.69 2.08
N LEU A 21 -1.00 4.04 3.33
CA LEU A 21 -2.30 4.50 3.77
C LEU A 21 -2.22 6.00 4.13
N PHE A 22 -2.97 6.83 3.41
CA PHE A 22 -3.12 8.24 3.71
C PHE A 22 -4.22 8.44 4.74
N GLU A 23 -3.85 8.96 5.91
CA GLU A 23 -4.73 9.36 6.99
C GLU A 23 -5.79 8.29 7.36
N PRO A 24 -5.38 7.02 7.61
CA PRO A 24 -6.32 5.97 7.95
C PRO A 24 -7.06 6.30 9.25
N GLN A 25 -8.38 6.02 9.30
CA GLN A 25 -9.25 6.43 10.39
C GLN A 25 -9.74 5.27 11.25
N ILE A 26 -9.78 4.06 10.69
CA ILE A 26 -10.41 2.89 11.32
C ILE A 26 -9.35 1.88 11.75
N PRO A 27 -9.06 1.77 13.07
CA PRO A 27 -8.00 0.88 13.59
C PRO A 27 -8.08 -0.57 13.12
N PRO A 28 -9.25 -1.25 13.11
CA PRO A 28 -9.35 -2.62 12.59
C PRO A 28 -8.91 -2.80 11.14
N ASN A 29 -9.18 -1.81 10.27
CA ASN A 29 -8.72 -1.87 8.88
C ASN A 29 -7.20 -1.82 8.81
N THR A 30 -6.59 -0.86 9.50
CA THR A 30 -5.12 -0.71 9.55
C THR A 30 -4.45 -1.95 10.12
N GLY A 31 -5.00 -2.54 11.18
CA GLY A 31 -4.47 -3.78 11.76
C GLY A 31 -4.54 -4.98 10.80
N ASN A 32 -5.66 -5.14 10.08
CA ASN A 32 -5.81 -6.18 9.06
C ASN A 32 -4.85 -5.97 7.89
N ILE A 33 -4.64 -4.72 7.45
CA ILE A 33 -3.69 -4.39 6.39
C ILE A 33 -2.25 -4.66 6.85
N ALA A 34 -1.91 -4.30 8.09
CA ALA A 34 -0.61 -4.58 8.67
C ALA A 34 -0.29 -6.08 8.67
N ARG A 35 -1.26 -6.91 9.09
CA ARG A 35 -1.15 -8.37 9.04
C ARG A 35 -0.95 -8.88 7.61
N LEU A 36 -1.70 -8.33 6.65
CA LEU A 36 -1.59 -8.69 5.24
C LEU A 36 -0.20 -8.34 4.67
N CYS A 37 0.32 -7.15 4.97
CA CYS A 37 1.65 -6.71 4.59
C CYS A 37 2.73 -7.61 5.19
N GLY A 38 2.62 -7.94 6.48
CA GLY A 38 3.53 -8.85 7.16
C GLY A 38 3.56 -10.24 6.55
N ALA A 39 2.39 -10.80 6.22
CA ALA A 39 2.27 -12.11 5.59
C ALA A 39 2.96 -12.19 4.21
N ASN A 40 3.07 -11.06 3.51
CA ASN A 40 3.63 -10.97 2.16
C ASN A 40 5.05 -10.33 2.12
N GLY A 41 5.63 -9.99 3.26
CA GLY A 41 6.93 -9.29 3.30
C GLY A 41 6.92 -7.91 2.63
N VAL A 42 5.78 -7.23 2.66
CA VAL A 42 5.54 -5.91 2.05
C VAL A 42 5.62 -4.83 3.12
N LYS A 43 6.24 -3.70 2.81
CA LYS A 43 6.29 -2.54 3.72
C LYS A 43 4.92 -1.87 3.83
N LEU A 44 4.61 -1.38 5.02
CA LEU A 44 3.43 -0.55 5.29
C LEU A 44 3.86 0.85 5.72
N ASP A 45 3.47 1.87 4.96
CA ASP A 45 3.63 3.27 5.33
C ASP A 45 2.29 3.85 5.76
N LEU A 46 2.23 4.40 6.99
CA LEU A 46 1.10 5.17 7.49
C LEU A 46 1.46 6.65 7.38
N VAL A 47 0.64 7.45 6.71
CA VAL A 47 1.02 8.81 6.33
C VAL A 47 -0.04 9.82 6.74
N GLY A 48 0.39 10.94 7.33
CA GLY A 48 -0.49 12.01 7.79
C GLY A 48 -1.07 11.76 9.18
N ASN A 49 -2.19 12.39 9.46
CA ASN A 49 -2.88 12.28 10.75
C ASN A 49 -3.67 10.96 10.81
N LEU A 50 -3.34 10.14 11.79
CA LEU A 50 -4.08 8.90 12.05
C LEU A 50 -5.34 9.23 12.86
N GLY A 51 -6.47 8.62 12.51
CA GLY A 51 -7.73 8.74 13.27
C GLY A 51 -7.75 7.93 14.58
N PHE A 52 -6.61 7.41 15.01
CA PHE A 52 -6.46 6.55 16.19
C PHE A 52 -5.05 6.65 16.78
N ASP A 53 -4.91 6.22 18.02
CA ASP A 53 -3.61 6.03 18.65
C ASP A 53 -3.06 4.64 18.30
N MET A 54 -1.74 4.53 18.11
CA MET A 54 -1.07 3.24 17.87
C MET A 54 -1.20 2.28 19.07
N GLU A 55 -1.52 2.80 20.25
CA GLU A 55 -1.86 2.01 21.44
C GLU A 55 -3.32 1.53 21.48
N ASP A 56 -4.14 1.87 20.47
CA ASP A 56 -5.55 1.49 20.42
C ASP A 56 -5.75 -0.03 20.49
N LYS A 57 -6.68 -0.45 21.36
CA LYS A 57 -6.96 -1.87 21.60
C LYS A 57 -7.50 -2.62 20.37
N TYR A 58 -8.20 -1.92 19.46
CA TYR A 58 -8.73 -2.52 18.24
C TYR A 58 -7.64 -2.70 17.19
N LEU A 59 -6.72 -1.73 17.09
CA LEU A 59 -5.52 -1.85 16.29
C LEU A 59 -4.68 -3.03 16.77
N LYS A 60 -4.44 -3.11 18.07
CA LYS A 60 -3.72 -4.21 18.69
C LYS A 60 -4.41 -5.55 18.43
N ARG A 61 -5.71 -5.68 18.62
CA ARG A 61 -6.44 -6.92 18.37
C ARG A 61 -6.41 -7.39 16.93
N ALA A 62 -6.49 -6.49 15.97
CA ALA A 62 -6.48 -6.85 14.54
C ALA A 62 -5.09 -7.26 14.04
N GLY A 63 -4.01 -6.70 14.63
CA GLY A 63 -2.64 -6.94 14.21
C GLY A 63 -1.65 -7.27 15.34
N LEU A 64 -2.11 -7.63 16.52
CA LEU A 64 -1.45 -7.57 17.82
C LEU A 64 -0.07 -8.23 17.91
N ASP A 65 0.02 -9.45 17.47
CA ASP A 65 1.26 -10.23 17.66
C ASP A 65 2.24 -10.01 16.50
N TYR A 66 1.82 -9.27 15.45
CA TYR A 66 2.57 -9.15 14.21
C TYR A 66 3.32 -7.84 14.04
N TRP A 67 2.95 -6.75 14.77
CA TRP A 67 3.56 -5.43 14.61
C TRP A 67 5.09 -5.43 14.75
N ASN A 68 5.63 -6.26 15.63
CA ASN A 68 7.08 -6.42 15.80
C ASN A 68 7.77 -7.16 14.62
N HIS A 69 6.97 -7.81 13.77
CA HIS A 69 7.45 -8.60 12.63
C HIS A 69 7.13 -7.95 11.27
N ILE A 70 6.48 -6.79 11.29
CA ILE A 70 6.08 -6.05 10.10
C ILE A 70 7.08 -4.91 9.86
N ASP A 71 7.50 -4.71 8.62
CA ASP A 71 8.23 -3.51 8.21
C ASP A 71 7.22 -2.38 8.00
N TRP A 72 7.06 -1.51 8.98
CA TRP A 72 6.13 -0.39 8.93
C TRP A 72 6.75 0.90 9.46
N GLU A 73 6.21 2.04 9.01
CA GLU A 73 6.68 3.35 9.43
C GLU A 73 5.53 4.38 9.40
N HIS A 74 5.55 5.34 10.33
CA HIS A 74 4.63 6.46 10.33
C HIS A 74 5.33 7.74 9.87
N PHE A 75 4.75 8.41 8.89
CA PHE A 75 5.18 9.68 8.32
C PHE A 75 4.15 10.76 8.63
N PRO A 76 4.34 11.61 9.65
CA PRO A 76 3.33 12.58 10.05
C PRO A 76 3.03 13.66 9.01
N ASN A 77 3.98 13.95 8.12
CA ASN A 77 3.85 15.01 7.12
C ASN A 77 3.56 14.42 5.73
N LEU A 78 2.30 14.53 5.31
CA LEU A 78 1.81 14.03 4.02
C LEU A 78 2.52 14.70 2.84
N ASP A 79 2.71 16.02 2.87
CA ASP A 79 3.34 16.75 1.75
C ASP A 79 4.79 16.33 1.53
N ASN A 80 5.55 16.18 2.60
CA ASN A 80 6.94 15.72 2.52
C ASN A 80 7.03 14.28 2.03
N TYR A 81 6.11 13.42 2.46
CA TYR A 81 6.02 12.05 1.98
C TYR A 81 5.73 12.01 0.47
N CYS A 82 4.76 12.77 0.00
CA CYS A 82 4.42 12.86 -1.42
C CYS A 82 5.61 13.38 -2.26
N LYS A 83 6.31 14.43 -1.82
CA LYS A 83 7.48 14.99 -2.53
C LYS A 83 8.59 13.97 -2.75
N THR A 84 8.77 13.03 -1.82
CA THR A 84 9.79 11.98 -1.93
C THR A 84 9.29 10.76 -2.68
N THR A 85 8.08 10.32 -2.39
CA THR A 85 7.50 9.08 -2.93
C THR A 85 7.13 9.21 -4.40
N PHE A 86 6.60 10.35 -4.82
CA PHE A 86 6.16 10.59 -6.20
C PHE A 86 7.29 10.76 -7.22
N LYS A 87 8.53 10.64 -6.79
CA LYS A 87 9.70 10.46 -7.66
C LYS A 87 9.88 9.01 -8.13
N ASN A 88 9.17 8.07 -7.52
CA ASN A 88 9.17 6.65 -7.83
C ASN A 88 7.89 6.27 -8.59
N ASN A 89 7.76 5.00 -8.98
CA ASN A 89 6.49 4.49 -9.49
C ASN A 89 5.48 4.35 -8.37
N PHE A 90 4.28 4.85 -8.58
CA PHE A 90 3.18 4.77 -7.63
C PHE A 90 1.83 4.63 -8.32
N HIS A 91 0.86 4.08 -7.60
CA HIS A 91 -0.50 3.85 -8.07
C HIS A 91 -1.47 4.40 -7.03
N LEU A 92 -2.35 5.30 -7.44
CA LEU A 92 -3.38 5.92 -6.60
C LEU A 92 -4.68 5.13 -6.74
N LEU A 93 -5.09 4.43 -5.68
CA LEU A 93 -6.32 3.65 -5.63
C LEU A 93 -7.49 4.55 -5.23
N THR A 94 -8.39 4.78 -6.17
CA THR A 94 -9.53 5.68 -6.00
C THR A 94 -10.74 5.21 -6.79
N THR A 95 -11.93 5.49 -6.30
CA THR A 95 -13.18 5.24 -7.05
C THR A 95 -13.43 6.27 -8.17
N LYS A 96 -12.59 7.31 -8.26
CA LYS A 96 -12.70 8.39 -9.26
C LYS A 96 -11.95 8.12 -10.56
N SER A 97 -11.40 6.92 -10.74
CA SER A 97 -10.70 6.52 -11.96
C SER A 97 -11.57 5.60 -12.82
N ASN A 98 -11.41 5.71 -14.14
CA ASN A 98 -12.00 4.76 -15.10
C ASN A 98 -11.05 3.62 -15.47
N LYS A 99 -9.77 3.69 -15.09
CA LYS A 99 -8.77 2.67 -15.38
C LYS A 99 -8.81 1.59 -14.31
N SER A 100 -9.02 0.34 -14.70
CA SER A 100 -9.00 -0.78 -13.76
C SER A 100 -7.61 -0.99 -13.15
N TYR A 101 -7.55 -1.41 -11.89
CA TYR A 101 -6.31 -1.82 -11.23
C TYR A 101 -5.60 -2.95 -11.98
N THR A 102 -6.33 -3.80 -12.73
CA THR A 102 -5.77 -4.88 -13.54
C THR A 102 -5.09 -4.40 -14.83
N GLU A 103 -5.36 -3.18 -15.26
CA GLU A 103 -4.72 -2.55 -16.43
C GLU A 103 -3.39 -1.85 -16.05
N ARG A 104 -3.06 -1.79 -14.76
CA ARG A 104 -1.79 -1.25 -14.28
C ARG A 104 -0.67 -2.29 -14.44
N VAL A 105 0.54 -1.80 -14.71
CA VAL A 105 1.75 -2.62 -14.70
C VAL A 105 2.48 -2.36 -13.38
N TYR A 106 2.49 -3.37 -12.52
CA TYR A 106 3.13 -3.31 -11.22
C TYR A 106 4.56 -3.86 -11.28
N ARG A 107 5.48 -3.16 -10.63
CA ARG A 107 6.90 -3.52 -10.59
C ARG A 107 7.42 -3.54 -9.15
N LYS A 108 8.56 -4.16 -8.92
CA LYS A 108 9.24 -4.07 -7.63
C LYS A 108 9.50 -2.62 -7.25
N ASN A 109 9.39 -2.35 -5.96
CA ASN A 109 9.53 -1.05 -5.33
C ASN A 109 8.41 -0.03 -5.67
N ASP A 110 7.34 -0.46 -6.34
CA ASP A 110 6.18 0.40 -6.54
C ASP A 110 5.45 0.67 -5.22
N PHE A 111 4.78 1.83 -5.17
CA PHE A 111 3.93 2.25 -4.06
C PHE A 111 2.47 2.07 -4.44
N LEU A 112 1.72 1.34 -3.61
CA LEU A 112 0.27 1.20 -3.71
C LEU A 112 -0.36 2.13 -2.67
N ILE A 113 -0.97 3.23 -3.12
CA ILE A 113 -1.43 4.32 -2.26
C ILE A 113 -2.95 4.31 -2.16
N PHE A 114 -3.44 4.25 -0.94
CA PHE A 114 -4.86 4.25 -0.59
C PHE A 114 -5.17 5.46 0.30
N GLY A 115 -6.30 6.09 0.08
CA GLY A 115 -6.79 7.17 0.93
C GLY A 115 -7.51 6.68 2.17
N SER A 116 -7.93 7.63 3.02
CA SER A 116 -8.70 7.32 4.21
C SER A 116 -10.07 6.73 3.85
N GLU A 117 -10.67 6.00 4.80
CA GLU A 117 -11.97 5.34 4.63
C GLU A 117 -13.11 6.33 4.37
N THR A 118 -12.99 7.54 4.88
CA THR A 118 -14.04 8.57 4.81
C THR A 118 -13.86 9.55 3.66
N ALA A 119 -12.64 10.07 3.46
CA ALA A 119 -12.35 11.12 2.49
C ALA A 119 -11.66 10.60 1.21
N GLY A 120 -11.08 9.41 1.25
CA GLY A 120 -10.25 8.92 0.15
C GLY A 120 -8.93 9.69 0.01
N ILE A 121 -8.39 9.73 -1.20
CA ILE A 121 -7.24 10.56 -1.56
C ILE A 121 -7.75 11.94 -1.96
N SER A 122 -7.08 13.00 -1.52
CA SER A 122 -7.48 14.39 -1.80
C SER A 122 -7.52 14.69 -3.31
N ASP A 123 -8.48 15.52 -3.72
CA ASP A 123 -8.65 15.89 -5.12
C ASP A 123 -7.43 16.60 -5.69
N SER A 124 -6.70 17.36 -4.88
CA SER A 124 -5.46 18.02 -5.30
C SER A 124 -4.39 17.02 -5.74
N ILE A 125 -4.21 15.92 -5.02
CA ILE A 125 -3.27 14.85 -5.38
C ILE A 125 -3.76 14.11 -6.63
N LEU A 126 -5.04 13.78 -6.71
CA LEU A 126 -5.61 13.08 -7.86
C LEU A 126 -5.50 13.89 -9.14
N HIS A 127 -5.83 15.19 -9.10
CA HIS A 127 -5.72 16.08 -10.26
C HIS A 127 -4.28 16.31 -10.71
N ALA A 128 -3.32 16.30 -9.78
CA ALA A 128 -1.90 16.42 -10.11
C ALA A 128 -1.32 15.15 -10.77
N HIS A 129 -1.95 13.98 -10.57
CA HIS A 129 -1.42 12.68 -11.01
C HIS A 129 -2.50 11.79 -11.66
N PRO A 130 -3.21 12.26 -12.70
CA PRO A 130 -4.32 11.50 -13.31
C PRO A 130 -3.88 10.18 -13.91
N ASP A 131 -2.67 10.11 -14.46
CA ASP A 131 -2.13 8.89 -15.08
C ASP A 131 -1.77 7.79 -14.08
N ASN A 132 -1.65 8.14 -12.80
CA ASN A 132 -1.35 7.18 -11.73
C ASN A 132 -2.59 6.60 -11.07
N MET A 133 -3.78 7.10 -11.41
CA MET A 133 -5.04 6.67 -10.82
C MET A 133 -5.49 5.31 -11.37
N CYS A 134 -6.05 4.49 -10.50
CA CYS A 134 -6.77 3.27 -10.90
C CYS A 134 -7.86 2.92 -9.88
N THR A 135 -8.80 2.07 -10.29
CA THR A 135 -9.97 1.69 -9.50
C THR A 135 -10.15 0.17 -9.45
N ILE A 136 -10.80 -0.31 -8.39
CA ILE A 136 -11.40 -1.65 -8.37
C ILE A 136 -12.82 -1.50 -8.92
N PRO A 137 -13.15 -2.10 -10.09
CA PRO A 137 -14.46 -1.96 -10.68
C PRO A 137 -15.58 -2.49 -9.77
N MET A 138 -16.63 -1.71 -9.62
CA MET A 138 -17.84 -2.10 -8.89
C MET A 138 -19.04 -2.00 -9.83
N LYS A 139 -19.89 -3.04 -9.86
CA LYS A 139 -21.06 -3.09 -10.74
C LYS A 139 -22.30 -2.40 -10.16
N ASN A 140 -22.36 -2.27 -8.83
CA ASN A 140 -23.50 -1.67 -8.15
C ASN A 140 -23.20 -0.22 -7.80
N GLU A 141 -23.84 0.70 -8.48
CA GLU A 141 -23.67 2.16 -8.30
C GLU A 141 -24.15 2.67 -6.94
N ASN A 142 -24.98 1.89 -6.24
CA ASN A 142 -25.42 2.23 -4.88
C ASN A 142 -24.35 1.95 -3.82
N ILE A 143 -23.29 1.23 -4.16
CA ILE A 143 -22.14 0.97 -3.28
C ILE A 143 -21.04 1.96 -3.63
N ARG A 144 -20.71 2.86 -2.70
CA ARG A 144 -19.74 3.96 -2.96
C ARG A 144 -18.29 3.49 -2.99
N SER A 145 -17.94 2.52 -2.16
CA SER A 145 -16.58 1.99 -2.03
C SER A 145 -16.57 0.62 -1.37
N LEU A 146 -15.51 -0.11 -1.58
CA LEU A 146 -15.18 -1.31 -0.81
C LEU A 146 -14.52 -0.93 0.52
N ASN A 147 -14.56 -1.84 1.49
CA ASN A 147 -13.76 -1.70 2.71
C ASN A 147 -12.28 -1.55 2.37
N LEU A 148 -11.57 -0.70 3.10
CA LEU A 148 -10.17 -0.37 2.82
C LEU A 148 -9.26 -1.61 2.86
N ALA A 149 -9.39 -2.47 3.87
CA ALA A 149 -8.56 -3.67 3.98
C ALA A 149 -8.85 -4.67 2.84
N THR A 150 -10.11 -4.77 2.40
CA THR A 150 -10.50 -5.55 1.24
C THR A 150 -9.86 -5.00 -0.04
N SER A 151 -9.91 -3.68 -0.24
CA SER A 151 -9.31 -3.02 -1.40
C SER A 151 -7.80 -3.25 -1.46
N VAL A 152 -7.11 -3.11 -0.34
CA VAL A 152 -5.67 -3.37 -0.25
C VAL A 152 -5.37 -4.83 -0.61
N GLY A 153 -6.14 -5.78 -0.08
CA GLY A 153 -5.96 -7.21 -0.38
C GLY A 153 -6.08 -7.51 -1.88
N ILE A 154 -7.12 -7.01 -2.52
CA ILE A 154 -7.38 -7.22 -3.96
C ILE A 154 -6.20 -6.70 -4.79
N VAL A 155 -5.79 -5.44 -4.58
CA VAL A 155 -4.75 -4.79 -5.40
C VAL A 155 -3.37 -5.35 -5.09
N LEU A 156 -3.05 -5.60 -3.81
CA LEU A 156 -1.78 -6.16 -3.41
C LEU A 156 -1.53 -7.53 -4.05
N TYR A 157 -2.50 -8.42 -4.03
CA TYR A 157 -2.33 -9.75 -4.61
C TYR A 157 -2.25 -9.73 -6.13
N GLU A 158 -2.93 -8.82 -6.82
CA GLU A 158 -2.72 -8.62 -8.27
C GLU A 158 -1.30 -8.10 -8.55
N ALA A 159 -0.82 -7.13 -7.81
CA ALA A 159 0.53 -6.61 -7.98
C ALA A 159 1.60 -7.69 -7.71
N LEU A 160 1.45 -8.48 -6.64
CA LEU A 160 2.34 -9.59 -6.34
C LEU A 160 2.31 -10.67 -7.42
N ARG A 161 1.13 -10.99 -7.96
CA ARG A 161 0.98 -11.95 -9.07
C ARG A 161 1.81 -11.50 -10.29
N GLN A 162 1.66 -10.24 -10.70
CA GLN A 162 2.41 -9.71 -11.84
C GLN A 162 3.92 -9.76 -11.62
N ILE A 163 4.39 -9.35 -10.44
CA ILE A 163 5.82 -9.35 -10.10
C ILE A 163 6.37 -10.77 -10.10
N THR A 164 5.65 -11.74 -9.53
CA THR A 164 6.10 -13.13 -9.44
C THR A 164 6.15 -13.80 -10.81
N VAL A 165 5.13 -13.61 -11.65
CA VAL A 165 5.09 -14.17 -13.01
C VAL A 165 6.23 -13.61 -13.87
N SER A 166 6.50 -12.31 -13.80
CA SER A 166 7.61 -11.68 -14.53
C SER A 166 8.97 -12.28 -14.14
N TYR A 167 9.15 -12.65 -12.88
CA TYR A 167 10.38 -13.29 -12.39
C TYR A 167 10.55 -14.72 -12.91
N THR A 168 9.48 -15.48 -13.03
CA THR A 168 9.52 -16.87 -13.53
C THR A 168 9.91 -16.91 -15.00
N HIS A 169 9.40 -15.98 -15.79
CA HIS A 169 9.74 -15.89 -17.23
C HIS A 169 11.20 -15.46 -17.47
N LEU A 170 11.76 -14.55 -16.68
CA LEU A 170 13.16 -14.15 -16.80
C LEU A 170 14.12 -15.31 -16.50
N ARG A 171 13.84 -16.13 -15.48
CA ARG A 171 14.64 -17.32 -15.15
C ARG A 171 14.56 -18.44 -16.19
N ALA A 172 13.46 -18.57 -16.91
CA ALA A 172 13.29 -19.57 -17.95
C ALA A 172 14.09 -19.26 -19.23
N HIS A 173 14.58 -18.04 -19.40
CA HIS A 173 15.42 -17.65 -20.54
C HIS A 173 16.91 -17.62 -20.22
N GLU A 174 17.33 -17.88 -18.98
CA GLU A 174 18.73 -17.95 -18.53
C GLU A 174 19.27 -19.38 -18.45
N THR A 175 18.49 -20.38 -18.82
CA THR A 175 18.87 -21.81 -18.96
C THR A 175 18.82 -22.25 -20.42
#